data_546bec75e59ed492318c09857145586f
#
_entry.id   546bec75e59ed492318c09857145586f
#
_cell.length_a   1.000
_cell.length_b   1.000
_cell.length_c   1.000
_cell.angle_alpha   90.00
_cell.angle_beta   90.00
_cell.angle_gamma   90.00
#
_symmetry.space_group_name_H-M   'P 1'
#
loop_
_entity.id
_entity.type
_entity.pdbx_description
1 polymer ?
#
loop_
_entity_poly.entity_id
_entity_poly.type
_entity_poly.pdbx_seq_one_letter_code
_entity_poly.pdbx_strand_id
1 'polypeptide(L)' 'MNLSKDIKEYEKELKEAKKKFDKLQKQYKKCRSAYQAEMIYDDLTILSEDIAELQLIVKELRNQKKLAELDV' A
#
# COMPACT_ATOMS: atom_id res chain seq x y z
N MET A 1 -14.82 11.22 -15.40
CA MET A 1 -13.98 10.49 -14.45
C MET A 1 -14.66 10.40 -13.10
N ASN A 2 -14.71 9.20 -12.54
CA ASN A 2 -15.33 9.00 -11.22
C ASN A 2 -14.23 8.85 -10.17
N LEU A 3 -13.88 9.96 -9.52
CA LEU A 3 -12.84 9.98 -8.49
C LEU A 3 -13.15 9.05 -7.31
N SER A 4 -14.43 8.93 -6.94
CA SER A 4 -14.84 8.04 -5.86
C SER A 4 -14.53 6.58 -6.16
N LYS A 5 -14.73 6.15 -7.41
CA LYS A 5 -14.43 4.80 -7.85
C LYS A 5 -12.93 4.54 -7.83
N ASP A 6 -12.14 5.50 -8.33
CA ASP A 6 -10.68 5.40 -8.36
C ASP A 6 -10.12 5.31 -6.93
N ILE A 7 -10.63 6.14 -6.02
CA ILE A 7 -10.22 6.11 -4.63
C ILE A 7 -10.48 4.74 -4.01
N LYS A 8 -11.65 4.17 -4.24
CA LYS A 8 -12.01 2.85 -3.72
C LYS A 8 -11.09 1.75 -4.23
N GLU A 9 -10.76 1.80 -5.52
CA GLU A 9 -9.86 0.82 -6.13
C GLU A 9 -8.46 0.89 -5.52
N TYR A 10 -7.90 2.09 -5.38
CA TYR A 10 -6.58 2.27 -4.77
C TYR A 10 -6.58 1.93 -3.29
N GLU A 11 -7.65 2.25 -2.57
CA GLU A 11 -7.77 1.87 -1.16
C GLU A 11 -7.80 0.35 -0.99
N LYS A 12 -8.47 -0.36 -1.92
CA LYS A 12 -8.51 -1.82 -1.92
C LYS A 12 -7.11 -2.39 -2.15
N GLU A 13 -6.39 -1.86 -3.15
CA GLU A 13 -5.01 -2.29 -3.43
C GLU A 13 -4.09 -2.02 -2.23
N LEU A 14 -4.25 -0.87 -1.60
CA LEU A 14 -3.50 -0.52 -0.41
C LEU A 14 -3.76 -1.49 0.74
N LYS A 15 -5.01 -1.84 0.97
CA LYS A 15 -5.40 -2.79 2.00
C LYS A 15 -4.79 -4.17 1.74
N GLU A 16 -4.82 -4.63 0.50
CA GLU A 16 -4.24 -5.91 0.10
C GLU A 16 -2.72 -5.91 0.27
N ALA A 17 -2.06 -4.81 -0.11
CA ALA A 17 -0.62 -4.66 0.06
C ALA A 17 -0.22 -4.69 1.54
N LYS A 18 -0.97 -4.02 2.40
CA LYS A 18 -0.74 -4.03 3.84
C LYS A 18 -0.90 -5.42 4.45
N LYS A 19 -1.88 -6.19 3.98
CA LYS A 19 -2.07 -7.58 4.43
C LYS A 19 -0.88 -8.45 4.05
N LYS A 20 -0.38 -8.31 2.83
CA LYS A 20 0.81 -9.04 2.37
C LYS A 20 2.03 -8.66 3.20
N PHE A 21 2.19 -7.38 3.49
CA PHE A 21 3.28 -6.87 4.31
C PHE A 21 3.26 -7.50 5.72
N ASP A 22 2.10 -7.49 6.37
CA ASP A 22 1.93 -8.12 7.69
C ASP A 22 2.29 -9.59 7.68
N LYS A 23 1.82 -10.31 6.66
CA LYS A 23 2.08 -11.74 6.51
C LYS A 23 3.58 -12.01 6.35
N LEU A 24 4.24 -11.22 5.52
CA LEU A 24 5.69 -11.35 5.32
C LEU A 24 6.49 -10.99 6.57
N GLN A 25 6.04 -9.98 7.33
CA GLN A 25 6.68 -9.64 8.60
C GLN A 25 6.64 -10.81 9.59
N LYS A 26 5.50 -11.49 9.66
CA LYS A 26 5.35 -12.67 10.52
C LYS A 26 6.26 -13.80 10.08
N GLN A 27 6.38 -14.01 8.77
CA GLN A 27 7.30 -15.01 8.22
C GLN A 27 8.75 -14.65 8.52
N TYR A 28 9.11 -13.38 8.41
CA TYR A 28 10.46 -12.90 8.72
C TYR A 28 10.83 -13.21 10.17
N LYS A 29 9.92 -12.95 11.10
CA LYS A 29 10.15 -13.20 12.52
C LYS A 29 10.34 -14.69 12.84
N LYS A 30 9.70 -15.57 12.07
CA LYS A 30 9.76 -17.02 12.25
C LYS A 30 10.88 -17.67 11.46
N CYS A 31 11.53 -16.92 10.59
CA CYS A 31 12.56 -17.45 9.70
C CYS A 31 13.83 -17.80 10.47
N ARG A 32 14.36 -19.01 10.21
CA ARG A 32 15.58 -19.48 10.85
C ARG A 32 16.80 -19.45 9.93
N SER A 33 16.58 -19.22 8.65
CA SER A 33 17.63 -19.18 7.64
C SER A 33 17.97 -17.74 7.28
N ALA A 34 19.25 -17.37 7.33
CA ALA A 34 19.69 -16.05 6.93
C ALA A 34 19.36 -15.75 5.47
N TYR A 35 19.45 -16.77 4.61
CA TYR A 35 19.14 -16.63 3.19
C TYR A 35 17.65 -16.30 2.96
N GLN A 36 16.77 -17.05 3.63
CA GLN A 36 15.33 -16.79 3.55
C GLN A 36 14.97 -15.43 4.15
N ALA A 37 15.62 -15.07 5.25
CA ALA A 37 15.39 -13.76 5.88
C ALA A 37 15.73 -12.62 4.93
N GLU A 38 16.84 -12.72 4.20
CA GLU A 38 17.21 -11.70 3.21
C GLU A 38 16.18 -11.59 2.10
N MET A 39 15.69 -12.71 1.58
CA MET A 39 14.67 -12.71 0.53
C MET A 39 13.37 -12.07 1.01
N ILE A 40 12.94 -12.41 2.21
CA ILE A 40 11.73 -11.82 2.80
C ILE A 40 11.93 -10.33 3.05
N TYR A 41 13.10 -9.93 3.52
CA TYR A 41 13.42 -8.53 3.75
C TYR A 41 13.35 -7.71 2.45
N ASP A 42 13.88 -8.26 1.36
CA ASP A 42 13.80 -7.60 0.05
C ASP A 42 12.35 -7.41 -0.39
N ASP A 43 11.52 -8.44 -0.22
CA ASP A 43 10.09 -8.36 -0.54
C ASP A 43 9.38 -7.32 0.34
N LEU A 44 9.72 -7.27 1.63
CA LEU A 44 9.17 -6.28 2.55
C LEU A 44 9.55 -4.85 2.13
N THR A 45 10.78 -4.66 1.67
CA THR A 45 11.24 -3.35 1.19
C THR A 45 10.44 -2.90 -0.03
N ILE A 46 10.25 -3.81 -1.00
CA ILE A 46 9.48 -3.52 -2.21
C ILE A 46 8.03 -3.18 -1.85
N LEU A 47 7.40 -4.00 -0.99
CA LEU A 47 6.03 -3.74 -0.54
C LEU A 47 5.90 -2.43 0.24
N SER A 48 6.89 -2.10 1.06
CA SER A 48 6.89 -0.84 1.79
C SER A 48 6.89 0.36 0.84
N GLU A 49 7.67 0.30 -0.22
CA GLU A 49 7.70 1.33 -1.26
C GLU A 49 6.36 1.42 -1.98
N ASP A 50 5.78 0.28 -2.35
CA ASP A 50 4.47 0.23 -3.02
C ASP A 50 3.37 0.81 -2.11
N ILE A 51 3.39 0.47 -0.83
CA ILE A 51 2.42 0.99 0.15
C ILE A 51 2.54 2.50 0.26
N ALA A 52 3.76 3.03 0.35
CA ALA A 52 3.99 4.47 0.43
C ALA A 52 3.46 5.19 -0.81
N GLU A 53 3.71 4.62 -1.98
CA GLU A 53 3.23 5.18 -3.25
C GLU A 53 1.71 5.16 -3.32
N LEU A 54 1.08 4.04 -2.96
CA LEU A 54 -0.38 3.93 -2.95
C LEU A 54 -1.01 4.91 -1.96
N GLN A 55 -0.41 5.09 -0.78
CA GLN A 55 -0.89 6.06 0.19
C GLN A 55 -0.85 7.49 -0.36
N LEU A 56 0.22 7.82 -1.08
CA LEU A 56 0.36 9.14 -1.70
C LEU A 56 -0.70 9.36 -2.78
N ILE A 57 -0.92 8.35 -3.63
CA ILE A 57 -1.94 8.41 -4.69
C ILE A 57 -3.33 8.61 -4.09
N VAL A 58 -3.69 7.84 -3.06
CA VAL A 58 -4.98 7.96 -2.40
C VAL A 58 -5.15 9.36 -1.79
N LYS A 59 -4.10 9.87 -1.16
CA LYS A 59 -4.12 11.20 -0.56
C LYS A 59 -4.37 12.28 -1.62
N GLU A 60 -3.68 12.20 -2.74
CA GLU A 60 -3.87 13.16 -3.84
C GLU A 60 -5.26 13.09 -4.45
N LEU A 61 -5.78 11.89 -4.65
CA LEU A 61 -7.13 11.71 -5.19
C LEU A 61 -8.19 12.27 -4.24
N ARG A 62 -8.02 12.06 -2.93
CA ARG A 62 -8.93 12.61 -1.94
C ARG A 62 -8.89 14.13 -1.94
N ASN A 63 -7.71 14.72 -2.08
CA ASN A 63 -7.55 16.17 -2.19
C ASN A 63 -8.23 16.71 -3.42
N GLN A 64 -8.07 16.05 -4.58
CA GLN A 64 -8.73 16.46 -5.82
C GLN A 64 -10.26 16.41 -5.70
N LYS A 65 -10.77 15.34 -5.08
CA LYS A 65 -12.20 15.20 -4.84
C LYS A 65 -12.72 16.32 -3.94
N LYS A 66 -11.99 16.63 -2.89
CA LYS A 66 -12.36 17.69 -1.94
C LYS A 66 -12.39 19.07 -2.62
N LEU A 67 -11.39 19.35 -3.46
CA LEU A 67 -11.33 20.60 -4.21
C LEU A 67 -12.50 20.71 -5.20
N ALA A 68 -12.84 19.62 -5.88
CA ALA A 68 -13.98 19.60 -6.78
C ALA A 68 -15.30 19.86 -6.06
N GLU A 69 -15.45 19.34 -4.84
CA GLU A 69 -16.64 19.60 -4.01
C GLU A 69 -16.72 21.05 -3.53
N LEU A 70 -15.57 21.69 -3.32
CA LEU A 70 -15.51 23.09 -2.88
C LEU A 70 -15.83 24.08 -3.99
N ASP A 71 -15.64 23.70 -5.24
CA ASP A 71 -15.89 24.56 -6.42
C ASP A 71 -17.37 24.62 -6.81
N VAL A 72 -18.22 23.95 -6.08
CA VAL A 72 -19.68 23.99 -6.31
C VAL A 72 -20.38 25.09 -5.48
#